data_5ca324adb656e3e96a87026812694cef
#
_entry.id   5ca324adb656e3e96a87026812694cef
#
_cell.length_a   1.000
_cell.length_b   1.000
_cell.length_c   1.000
_cell.angle_alpha   90.00
_cell.angle_beta   90.00
_cell.angle_gamma   90.00
#
_symmetry.space_group_name_H-M   'P 1'
#
loop_
_entity.id
_entity.type
_entity.pdbx_description
1 polymer ?
#
loop_
_entity_poly.entity_id
_entity_poly.type
_entity_poly.pdbx_seq_one_letter_code
_entity_poly.pdbx_strand_id
1 'polypeptide(L)'
;MAFPTTNAATELPAINQILMACGQAPVTTLDETNPDVAIAYQTLLEVSREVQSEGWTFNKEAHYEMTPNTDDEIIIPTNVLQIDLTQAEAGDKKVIRRNGKLYDKQNHTDKWTDGAIEVDVLWFFDWVDLPRIIQDYITARASTITSSRIIGDQAQYQMLQQKEAYMRAMALEYETNQGDYSFFGEPDGAHPYVGYQPYHALKR
;
A
#
# COMPACT_ATOMS: atom_id res chain seq x y z
N MET A 1 -20.30 24.72 19.14
CA MET A 1 -20.44 24.01 17.85
C MET A 1 -19.59 22.75 17.94
N ALA A 2 -20.19 21.58 17.79
CA ALA A 2 -19.42 20.36 17.67
C ALA A 2 -18.91 20.25 16.22
N PHE A 3 -17.62 20.01 16.03
CA PHE A 3 -17.09 19.72 14.69
C PHE A 3 -17.69 18.39 14.22
N PRO A 4 -18.19 18.30 12.97
CA PRO A 4 -18.75 17.07 12.47
C PRO A 4 -17.65 15.99 12.40
N THR A 5 -17.83 14.93 13.16
CA THR A 5 -16.88 13.77 13.20
C THR A 5 -16.85 12.98 11.89
N THR A 6 -17.88 13.12 11.05
CA THR A 6 -17.98 12.47 9.73
C THR A 6 -16.90 12.92 8.74
N ASN A 7 -16.33 14.12 8.89
CA ASN A 7 -15.27 14.60 7.98
C ASN A 7 -13.87 14.09 8.35
N ALA A 8 -13.70 13.46 9.51
CA ALA A 8 -12.38 12.95 9.94
C ALA A 8 -11.94 11.71 9.16
N ALA A 9 -12.86 10.98 8.56
CA ALA A 9 -12.59 9.77 7.78
C ALA A 9 -12.46 10.01 6.27
N THR A 10 -12.63 11.25 5.81
CA THR A 10 -12.53 11.62 4.39
C THR A 10 -11.15 12.20 4.07
N GLU A 11 -10.84 12.32 2.78
CA GLU A 11 -9.58 12.93 2.30
C GLU A 11 -9.51 14.45 2.56
N LEU A 12 -10.63 15.12 2.80
CA LEU A 12 -10.69 16.58 2.97
C LEU A 12 -9.73 17.13 4.04
N PRO A 13 -9.62 16.56 5.26
CA PRO A 13 -8.64 17.00 6.24
C PRO A 13 -7.19 16.86 5.79
N ALA A 14 -6.88 15.78 5.07
CA ALA A 14 -5.54 15.54 4.52
C ALA A 14 -5.21 16.58 3.44
N ILE A 15 -6.14 16.82 2.51
CA ILE A 15 -5.99 17.82 1.45
C ILE A 15 -5.82 19.23 2.05
N ASN A 16 -6.59 19.57 3.08
CA ASN A 16 -6.43 20.84 3.78
C ASN A 16 -5.06 20.99 4.45
N GLN A 17 -4.49 19.91 4.99
CA GLN A 17 -3.12 19.94 5.51
C GLN A 17 -2.10 20.17 4.40
N ILE A 18 -2.28 19.56 3.23
CA ILE A 18 -1.41 19.74 2.06
C ILE A 18 -1.51 21.21 1.57
N LEU A 19 -2.72 21.74 1.44
CA LEU A 19 -2.95 23.15 1.04
C LEU A 19 -2.29 24.12 2.01
N MET A 20 -2.48 23.92 3.33
CA MET A 20 -1.83 24.75 4.35
C MET A 20 -0.30 24.65 4.29
N ALA A 21 0.26 23.48 3.98
CA ALA A 21 1.70 23.32 3.76
C ALA A 21 2.19 24.11 2.53
N CYS A 22 1.31 24.41 1.59
CA CYS A 22 1.59 25.27 0.43
C CYS A 22 1.20 26.74 0.67
N GLY A 23 0.84 27.14 1.90
CA GLY A 23 0.40 28.49 2.22
C GLY A 23 -0.98 28.87 1.66
N GLN A 24 -1.76 27.89 1.22
CA GLN A 24 -3.11 28.07 0.71
C GLN A 24 -4.15 27.96 1.84
N ALA A 25 -5.31 28.61 1.65
CA ALA A 25 -6.40 28.53 2.60
C ALA A 25 -7.08 27.14 2.56
N PRO A 26 -7.52 26.60 3.70
CA PRO A 26 -8.29 25.37 3.73
C PRO A 26 -9.63 25.54 3.01
N VAL A 27 -10.10 24.47 2.37
CA VAL A 27 -11.38 24.43 1.67
C VAL A 27 -12.42 23.61 2.45
N THR A 28 -13.69 23.89 2.21
CA THR A 28 -14.80 23.18 2.87
C THR A 28 -15.32 21.99 2.06
N THR A 29 -15.04 21.98 0.77
CA THR A 29 -15.44 20.91 -0.18
C THR A 29 -14.30 20.63 -1.15
N LEU A 30 -14.23 19.40 -1.65
CA LEU A 30 -13.30 19.03 -2.70
C LEU A 30 -13.88 19.50 -4.04
N ASP A 31 -13.35 20.60 -4.57
CA ASP A 31 -13.72 21.14 -5.87
C ASP A 31 -12.49 21.03 -6.79
N GLU A 32 -12.56 20.11 -7.73
CA GLU A 32 -11.49 19.87 -8.72
C GLU A 32 -11.32 21.02 -9.71
N THR A 33 -12.25 21.99 -9.74
CA THR A 33 -12.11 23.21 -10.56
C THR A 33 -11.05 24.14 -9.99
N ASN A 34 -10.75 24.03 -8.69
CA ASN A 34 -9.63 24.73 -8.06
C ASN A 34 -8.33 23.96 -8.34
N PRO A 35 -7.38 24.56 -9.09
CA PRO A 35 -6.15 23.87 -9.49
C PRO A 35 -5.29 23.42 -8.30
N ASP A 36 -5.26 24.19 -7.20
CA ASP A 36 -4.47 23.84 -6.01
C ASP A 36 -5.06 22.61 -5.31
N VAL A 37 -6.39 22.52 -5.23
CA VAL A 37 -7.10 21.35 -4.70
C VAL A 37 -6.88 20.14 -5.58
N ALA A 38 -6.98 20.30 -6.90
CA ALA A 38 -6.75 19.22 -7.85
C ALA A 38 -5.31 18.65 -7.75
N ILE A 39 -4.30 19.53 -7.67
CA ILE A 39 -2.91 19.13 -7.50
C ILE A 39 -2.71 18.39 -6.16
N ALA A 40 -3.24 18.93 -5.07
CA ALA A 40 -3.14 18.32 -3.74
C ALA A 40 -3.79 16.93 -3.72
N TYR A 41 -4.98 16.79 -4.30
CA TYR A 41 -5.71 15.52 -4.38
C TYR A 41 -4.99 14.49 -5.23
N GLN A 42 -4.53 14.85 -6.43
CA GLN A 42 -3.78 13.94 -7.28
C GLN A 42 -2.47 13.49 -6.63
N THR A 43 -1.76 14.41 -5.94
CA THR A 43 -0.56 14.06 -5.19
C THR A 43 -0.86 13.12 -4.02
N LEU A 44 -1.98 13.33 -3.31
CA LEU A 44 -2.41 12.44 -2.23
C LEU A 44 -2.66 11.01 -2.75
N LEU A 45 -3.34 10.86 -3.88
CA LEU A 45 -3.61 9.55 -4.50
C LEU A 45 -2.33 8.88 -5.00
N GLU A 46 -1.42 9.65 -5.61
CA GLU A 46 -0.11 9.17 -6.07
C GLU A 46 0.70 8.61 -4.90
N VAL A 47 0.82 9.38 -3.82
CA VAL A 47 1.56 9.00 -2.61
C VAL A 47 0.88 7.85 -1.87
N SER A 48 -0.46 7.82 -1.81
CA SER A 48 -1.20 6.72 -1.21
C SER A 48 -0.87 5.39 -1.88
N ARG A 49 -0.85 5.37 -3.22
CA ARG A 49 -0.48 4.17 -3.98
C ARG A 49 0.98 3.78 -3.75
N GLU A 50 1.89 4.76 -3.72
CA GLU A 50 3.31 4.53 -3.49
C GLU A 50 3.55 3.91 -2.10
N VAL A 51 2.99 4.51 -1.05
CA VAL A 51 3.14 4.03 0.34
C VAL A 51 2.53 2.64 0.52
N GLN A 52 1.33 2.40 -0.01
CA GLN A 52 0.70 1.08 0.10
C GLN A 52 1.46 0.00 -0.69
N SER A 53 2.18 0.37 -1.76
CA SER A 53 3.01 -0.57 -2.53
C SER A 53 4.29 -0.99 -1.79
N GLU A 54 4.65 -0.34 -0.67
CA GLU A 54 5.75 -0.77 0.19
C GLU A 54 5.45 -2.13 0.88
N GLY A 55 4.18 -2.50 1.04
CA GLY A 55 3.74 -3.78 1.61
C GLY A 55 3.77 -3.76 3.14
N TRP A 56 2.70 -3.24 3.74
CA TRP A 56 2.50 -3.15 5.18
C TRP A 56 1.68 -4.34 5.68
N THR A 57 1.78 -4.67 6.96
CA THR A 57 0.99 -5.76 7.57
C THR A 57 -0.51 -5.60 7.32
N PHE A 58 -1.03 -4.36 7.35
CA PHE A 58 -2.46 -4.13 7.15
C PHE A 58 -2.97 -4.43 5.74
N ASN A 59 -2.11 -4.41 4.71
CA ASN A 59 -2.52 -4.61 3.32
C ASN A 59 -1.84 -5.80 2.63
N LYS A 60 -1.05 -6.58 3.38
CA LYS A 60 -0.44 -7.82 2.91
C LYS A 60 -1.21 -9.01 3.45
N GLU A 61 -1.65 -9.88 2.58
CA GLU A 61 -2.37 -11.09 2.93
C GLU A 61 -1.66 -12.30 2.31
N ALA A 62 -1.20 -13.20 3.18
CA ALA A 62 -0.57 -14.43 2.77
C ALA A 62 -1.61 -15.56 2.70
N HIS A 63 -1.34 -16.55 1.84
CA HIS A 63 -2.21 -17.73 1.68
C HIS A 63 -3.65 -17.39 1.29
N TYR A 64 -3.85 -16.32 0.52
CA TYR A 64 -5.17 -15.97 0.01
C TYR A 64 -5.59 -16.95 -1.09
N GLU A 65 -6.73 -17.60 -0.90
CA GLU A 65 -7.24 -18.58 -1.85
C GLU A 65 -7.95 -17.91 -3.03
N MET A 66 -7.48 -18.16 -4.24
CA MET A 66 -8.12 -17.74 -5.48
C MET A 66 -8.65 -18.94 -6.26
N THR A 67 -9.95 -18.88 -6.60
CA THR A 67 -10.65 -19.95 -7.32
C THR A 67 -10.80 -19.59 -8.79
N PRO A 68 -10.48 -20.50 -9.73
CA PRO A 68 -10.77 -20.31 -11.14
C PRO A 68 -12.27 -20.17 -11.41
N ASN A 69 -12.60 -19.39 -12.43
CA ASN A 69 -13.97 -19.28 -12.95
C ASN A 69 -14.34 -20.48 -13.85
N THR A 70 -15.53 -20.44 -14.47
CA THR A 70 -16.01 -21.50 -15.38
C THR A 70 -15.14 -21.71 -16.63
N ASP A 71 -14.30 -20.74 -16.95
CA ASP A 71 -13.36 -20.79 -18.07
C ASP A 71 -11.95 -21.20 -17.64
N ASP A 72 -11.79 -21.71 -16.41
CA ASP A 72 -10.52 -22.06 -15.77
C ASP A 72 -9.57 -20.85 -15.63
N GLU A 73 -10.09 -19.63 -15.52
CA GLU A 73 -9.30 -18.40 -15.41
C GLU A 73 -9.43 -17.79 -14.02
N ILE A 74 -8.33 -17.32 -13.46
CA ILE A 74 -8.31 -16.57 -12.19
C ILE A 74 -8.29 -15.09 -12.50
N ILE A 75 -9.38 -14.41 -12.16
CA ILE A 75 -9.52 -12.95 -12.34
C ILE A 75 -8.91 -12.23 -11.13
N ILE A 76 -7.96 -11.35 -11.38
CA ILE A 76 -7.32 -10.55 -10.33
C ILE A 76 -8.13 -9.26 -10.15
N PRO A 77 -8.61 -8.96 -8.92
CA PRO A 77 -9.28 -7.71 -8.60
C PRO A 77 -8.44 -6.47 -8.95
N THR A 78 -9.11 -5.37 -9.28
CA THR A 78 -8.43 -4.13 -9.72
C THR A 78 -7.62 -3.47 -8.61
N ASN A 79 -7.98 -3.72 -7.36
CA ASN A 79 -7.31 -3.20 -6.17
C ASN A 79 -6.14 -4.07 -5.67
N VAL A 80 -5.70 -5.06 -6.45
CA VAL A 80 -4.47 -5.81 -6.17
C VAL A 80 -3.27 -5.03 -6.71
N LEU A 81 -2.34 -4.67 -5.83
CA LEU A 81 -1.08 -4.01 -6.20
C LEU A 81 -0.02 -5.01 -6.65
N GLN A 82 0.11 -6.11 -5.90
CA GLN A 82 1.06 -7.18 -6.19
C GLN A 82 0.44 -8.53 -5.88
N ILE A 83 0.82 -9.53 -6.64
CA ILE A 83 0.41 -10.92 -6.44
C ILE A 83 1.59 -11.84 -6.75
N ASP A 84 1.78 -12.83 -5.89
CA ASP A 84 2.76 -13.89 -6.09
C ASP A 84 2.18 -15.22 -5.59
N LEU A 85 2.75 -16.34 -6.01
CA LEU A 85 2.38 -17.65 -5.48
C LEU A 85 3.01 -17.86 -4.10
N THR A 86 2.29 -18.51 -3.21
CA THR A 86 2.88 -18.99 -1.96
C THR A 86 4.04 -19.97 -2.26
N GLN A 87 4.96 -20.11 -1.32
CA GLN A 87 6.11 -20.98 -1.50
C GLN A 87 5.70 -22.45 -1.76
N ALA A 88 4.56 -22.87 -1.21
CA ALA A 88 4.03 -24.22 -1.41
C ALA A 88 3.52 -24.44 -2.85
N GLU A 89 2.86 -23.40 -3.42
CA GLU A 89 2.28 -23.43 -4.77
C GLU A 89 3.30 -23.10 -5.87
N ALA A 90 4.37 -22.40 -5.51
CA ALA A 90 5.32 -21.88 -6.49
C ALA A 90 5.93 -22.99 -7.35
N GLY A 91 6.36 -24.14 -6.76
CA GLY A 91 6.96 -25.21 -7.53
C GLY A 91 7.86 -24.69 -8.65
N ASP A 92 7.53 -25.05 -9.90
CA ASP A 92 8.14 -24.49 -11.12
C ASP A 92 7.31 -23.34 -11.74
N LYS A 93 6.15 -22.98 -11.15
CA LYS A 93 5.24 -21.94 -11.68
C LYS A 93 5.76 -20.55 -11.34
N LYS A 94 5.59 -19.60 -12.25
CA LYS A 94 5.89 -18.18 -12.05
C LYS A 94 4.73 -17.34 -12.58
N VAL A 95 4.08 -16.60 -11.72
CA VAL A 95 2.88 -15.86 -12.07
C VAL A 95 3.13 -14.37 -12.27
N ILE A 96 2.30 -13.78 -13.10
CA ILE A 96 2.15 -12.33 -13.25
C ILE A 96 0.70 -11.98 -13.56
N ARG A 97 0.34 -10.73 -13.34
CA ARG A 97 -0.92 -10.17 -13.84
C ARG A 97 -0.79 -9.83 -15.33
N ARG A 98 -1.67 -10.40 -16.16
CA ARG A 98 -1.79 -10.08 -17.59
C ARG A 98 -3.27 -9.99 -17.97
N ASN A 99 -3.68 -8.88 -18.57
CA ASN A 99 -5.08 -8.63 -18.96
C ASN A 99 -6.10 -8.83 -17.81
N GLY A 100 -5.73 -8.46 -16.57
CA GLY A 100 -6.59 -8.63 -15.41
C GLY A 100 -6.70 -10.06 -14.89
N LYS A 101 -5.93 -11.00 -15.43
CA LYS A 101 -5.92 -12.41 -15.07
C LYS A 101 -4.57 -12.82 -14.53
N LEU A 102 -4.56 -13.90 -13.75
CA LEU A 102 -3.35 -14.55 -13.32
C LEU A 102 -2.79 -15.37 -14.48
N TYR A 103 -1.55 -15.13 -14.85
CA TYR A 103 -0.88 -15.76 -15.98
C TYR A 103 0.38 -16.49 -15.51
N ASP A 104 0.48 -17.78 -15.83
CA ASP A 104 1.67 -18.57 -15.61
C ASP A 104 2.69 -18.31 -16.71
N LYS A 105 3.83 -17.74 -16.34
CA LYS A 105 4.93 -17.44 -17.27
C LYS A 105 5.70 -18.70 -17.69
N GLN A 106 5.71 -19.73 -16.85
CA GLN A 106 6.47 -20.96 -17.11
C GLN A 106 5.76 -21.82 -18.16
N ASN A 107 4.45 -22.01 -17.99
CA ASN A 107 3.62 -22.80 -18.88
C ASN A 107 2.97 -22.00 -20.00
N HIS A 108 3.17 -20.66 -20.02
CA HIS A 108 2.60 -19.75 -21.00
C HIS A 108 1.06 -19.84 -21.12
N THR A 109 0.35 -20.00 -19.99
CA THR A 109 -1.11 -20.16 -19.94
C THR A 109 -1.74 -19.29 -18.89
N ASP A 110 -3.01 -18.93 -19.10
CA ASP A 110 -3.91 -18.30 -18.13
C ASP A 110 -4.97 -19.28 -17.59
N LYS A 111 -4.84 -20.58 -17.91
CA LYS A 111 -5.75 -21.63 -17.49
C LYS A 111 -5.23 -22.37 -16.27
N TRP A 112 -6.10 -22.46 -15.25
CA TRP A 112 -5.84 -23.03 -13.94
C TRP A 112 -6.81 -24.18 -13.68
N THR A 113 -6.49 -25.36 -14.22
CA THR A 113 -7.36 -26.57 -14.17
C THR A 113 -7.22 -27.33 -12.86
N ASP A 114 -6.20 -27.05 -12.06
CA ASP A 114 -5.87 -27.80 -10.84
C ASP A 114 -6.74 -27.37 -9.62
N GLY A 115 -7.68 -26.44 -9.82
CA GLY A 115 -8.55 -25.93 -8.76
C GLY A 115 -8.07 -24.62 -8.15
N ALA A 116 -8.48 -24.36 -6.90
CA ALA A 116 -8.07 -23.16 -6.17
C ALA A 116 -6.57 -23.16 -5.90
N ILE A 117 -5.98 -21.98 -5.91
CA ILE A 117 -4.55 -21.76 -5.62
C ILE A 117 -4.37 -20.75 -4.50
N GLU A 118 -3.34 -20.92 -3.70
CA GLU A 118 -2.95 -19.99 -2.66
C GLU A 118 -1.92 -18.98 -3.19
N VAL A 119 -2.20 -17.70 -2.96
CA VAL A 119 -1.36 -16.59 -3.40
C VAL A 119 -1.08 -15.64 -2.25
N ASP A 120 0.05 -14.98 -2.31
CA ASP A 120 0.37 -13.83 -1.47
C ASP A 120 -0.04 -12.57 -2.20
N VAL A 121 -0.93 -11.78 -1.59
CA VAL A 121 -1.55 -10.60 -2.21
C VAL A 121 -1.20 -9.35 -1.45
N LEU A 122 -0.88 -8.30 -2.18
CA LEU A 122 -0.77 -6.95 -1.67
C LEU A 122 -1.94 -6.13 -2.19
N TRP A 123 -2.79 -5.67 -1.26
CA TRP A 123 -4.01 -4.95 -1.57
C TRP A 123 -3.79 -3.44 -1.60
N PHE A 124 -4.57 -2.76 -2.43
CA PHE A 124 -4.80 -1.33 -2.34
C PHE A 124 -6.13 -1.07 -1.65
N PHE A 125 -6.10 -0.32 -0.56
CA PHE A 125 -7.29 0.09 0.18
C PHE A 125 -7.64 1.55 -0.06
N ASP A 126 -8.94 1.85 -0.01
CA ASP A 126 -9.44 3.21 -0.06
C ASP A 126 -9.02 3.98 1.20
N TRP A 127 -9.00 5.30 1.10
CA TRP A 127 -8.53 6.19 2.18
C TRP A 127 -9.17 5.91 3.53
N VAL A 128 -10.47 5.64 3.55
CA VAL A 128 -11.26 5.39 4.77
C VAL A 128 -10.84 4.12 5.51
N ASP A 129 -10.31 3.14 4.80
CA ASP A 129 -9.91 1.83 5.34
C ASP A 129 -8.44 1.79 5.80
N LEU A 130 -7.69 2.88 5.54
CA LEU A 130 -6.30 2.96 5.96
C LEU A 130 -6.17 3.23 7.47
N PRO A 131 -5.21 2.58 8.17
CA PRO A 131 -4.86 2.95 9.53
C PRO A 131 -4.51 4.44 9.64
N ARG A 132 -4.96 5.09 10.72
CA ARG A 132 -4.78 6.54 10.89
C ARG A 132 -3.33 6.99 10.77
N ILE A 133 -2.41 6.23 11.33
CA ILE A 133 -0.98 6.54 11.29
C ILE A 133 -0.43 6.53 9.86
N ILE A 134 -0.94 5.63 9.01
CA ILE A 134 -0.59 5.55 7.59
C ILE A 134 -1.17 6.73 6.83
N GLN A 135 -2.43 7.13 7.12
CA GLN A 135 -3.03 8.35 6.55
C GLN A 135 -2.19 9.60 6.89
N ASP A 136 -1.73 9.70 8.15
CA ASP A 136 -0.91 10.83 8.60
C ASP A 136 0.47 10.84 7.93
N TYR A 137 1.10 9.67 7.72
CA TYR A 137 2.33 9.55 6.96
C TYR A 137 2.15 9.92 5.49
N ILE A 138 1.12 9.40 4.82
CA ILE A 138 0.78 9.73 3.43
C ILE A 138 0.57 11.23 3.28
N THR A 139 -0.18 11.85 4.21
CA THR A 139 -0.45 13.29 4.21
C THR A 139 0.84 14.12 4.37
N ALA A 140 1.73 13.71 5.27
CA ALA A 140 3.01 14.40 5.47
C ALA A 140 3.88 14.32 4.21
N ARG A 141 4.00 13.15 3.60
CA ARG A 141 4.77 12.93 2.37
C ARG A 141 4.17 13.69 1.18
N ALA A 142 2.83 13.65 1.01
CA ALA A 142 2.14 14.43 0.00
C ALA A 142 2.33 15.94 0.19
N SER A 143 2.35 16.43 1.44
CA SER A 143 2.64 17.84 1.75
C SER A 143 4.05 18.26 1.33
N THR A 144 5.05 17.42 1.58
CA THR A 144 6.44 17.66 1.17
C THR A 144 6.55 17.76 -0.36
N ILE A 145 5.95 16.81 -1.06
CA ILE A 145 5.99 16.74 -2.53
C ILE A 145 5.24 17.93 -3.15
N THR A 146 4.02 18.20 -2.69
CA THR A 146 3.20 19.30 -3.22
C THR A 146 3.84 20.65 -2.99
N SER A 147 4.41 20.90 -1.79
CA SER A 147 5.13 22.14 -1.50
C SER A 147 6.35 22.33 -2.42
N SER A 148 7.08 21.25 -2.69
CA SER A 148 8.20 21.27 -3.62
C SER A 148 7.77 21.59 -5.07
N ARG A 149 6.59 21.06 -5.49
CA ARG A 149 6.05 21.29 -6.85
C ARG A 149 5.50 22.70 -7.05
N ILE A 150 4.86 23.29 -6.01
CA ILE A 150 4.16 24.57 -6.11
C ILE A 150 5.04 25.74 -5.69
N ILE A 151 5.73 25.63 -4.55
CA ILE A 151 6.45 26.76 -3.94
C ILE A 151 7.96 26.70 -4.26
N GLY A 152 8.57 25.54 -4.09
CA GLY A 152 10.00 25.35 -4.32
C GLY A 152 10.92 26.03 -3.29
N ASP A 153 10.40 26.38 -2.09
CA ASP A 153 11.21 26.97 -1.01
C ASP A 153 12.00 25.87 -0.26
N GLN A 154 13.32 26.04 -0.25
CA GLN A 154 14.25 25.10 0.36
C GLN A 154 14.08 24.99 1.88
N ALA A 155 13.82 26.09 2.58
CA ALA A 155 13.69 26.10 4.03
C ALA A 155 12.40 25.38 4.44
N GLN A 156 11.30 25.67 3.77
CA GLN A 156 10.02 25.00 3.99
C GLN A 156 10.09 23.52 3.65
N TYR A 157 10.72 23.16 2.55
CA TYR A 157 10.96 21.76 2.16
C TYR A 157 11.69 20.99 3.26
N GLN A 158 12.75 21.55 3.85
CA GLN A 158 13.49 20.90 4.93
C GLN A 158 12.63 20.67 6.17
N MET A 159 11.77 21.63 6.55
CA MET A 159 10.84 21.49 7.68
C MET A 159 9.81 20.40 7.43
N LEU A 160 9.24 20.36 6.23
CA LEU A 160 8.26 19.33 5.84
C LEU A 160 8.91 17.95 5.77
N GLN A 161 10.13 17.85 5.25
CA GLN A 161 10.90 16.61 5.21
C GLN A 161 11.20 16.05 6.61
N GLN A 162 11.49 16.91 7.59
CA GLN A 162 11.65 16.48 8.99
C GLN A 162 10.35 15.91 9.56
N LYS A 163 9.19 16.56 9.27
CA LYS A 163 7.88 16.06 9.66
C LYS A 163 7.56 14.72 8.99
N GLU A 164 7.85 14.60 7.70
CA GLU A 164 7.67 13.35 6.95
C GLU A 164 8.51 12.22 7.55
N ALA A 165 9.79 12.46 7.85
CA ALA A 165 10.67 11.48 8.49
C ALA A 165 10.15 11.03 9.86
N TYR A 166 9.63 11.97 10.66
CA TYR A 166 9.00 11.64 11.93
C TYR A 166 7.74 10.76 11.75
N MET A 167 6.86 11.13 10.82
CA MET A 167 5.64 10.33 10.55
C MET A 167 5.96 8.95 9.98
N ARG A 168 7.01 8.83 9.15
CA ARG A 168 7.51 7.54 8.69
C ARG A 168 8.01 6.67 9.84
N ALA A 169 8.75 7.25 10.79
CA ALA A 169 9.22 6.52 11.97
C ALA A 169 8.05 5.98 12.80
N MET A 170 7.01 6.79 13.00
CA MET A 170 5.78 6.38 13.71
C MET A 170 5.03 5.28 12.94
N ALA A 171 4.98 5.36 11.61
CA ALA A 171 4.37 4.31 10.78
C ALA A 171 5.14 2.98 10.88
N LEU A 172 6.47 3.03 10.89
CA LEU A 172 7.32 1.84 11.08
C LEU A 172 7.18 1.25 12.48
N GLU A 173 7.03 2.09 13.52
CA GLU A 173 6.74 1.62 14.87
C GLU A 173 5.38 0.90 14.93
N TYR A 174 4.35 1.48 14.30
CA TYR A 174 3.04 0.84 14.17
C TYR A 174 3.14 -0.51 13.45
N GLU A 175 3.87 -0.57 12.32
CA GLU A 175 4.11 -1.78 11.56
C GLU A 175 4.77 -2.88 12.42
N THR A 176 5.81 -2.50 13.16
CA THR A 176 6.52 -3.43 14.04
C THR A 176 5.61 -3.98 15.15
N ASN A 177 4.73 -3.14 15.69
CA ASN A 177 3.77 -3.54 16.72
C ASN A 177 2.63 -4.42 16.16
N GLN A 178 2.21 -4.18 14.91
CA GLN A 178 1.16 -4.97 14.26
C GLN A 178 1.67 -6.32 13.74
N GLY A 179 2.89 -6.36 13.23
CA GLY A 179 3.48 -7.54 12.64
C GLY A 179 4.02 -8.54 13.65
N ASP A 180 4.09 -8.17 14.95
CA ASP A 180 4.65 -9.00 16.03
C ASP A 180 5.98 -9.68 15.63
N TYR A 181 6.78 -9.00 14.80
CA TYR A 181 8.04 -9.53 14.29
C TYR A 181 8.98 -9.92 15.43
N SER A 182 9.44 -11.16 15.38
CA SER A 182 10.43 -11.65 16.33
C SER A 182 11.74 -11.99 15.62
N PHE A 183 12.84 -12.00 16.36
CA PHE A 183 14.13 -12.45 15.85
C PHE A 183 14.11 -13.90 15.31
N PHE A 184 13.14 -14.70 15.73
CA PHE A 184 13.00 -16.11 15.37
C PHE A 184 11.98 -16.39 14.26
N GLY A 185 11.35 -15.39 13.68
CA GLY A 185 10.39 -15.49 12.59
C GLY A 185 9.04 -14.82 12.90
N GLU A 186 8.12 -14.94 11.97
CA GLU A 186 6.75 -14.43 12.10
C GLU A 186 5.96 -15.29 13.11
N PRO A 187 5.08 -14.67 13.94
CA PRO A 187 4.34 -15.36 15.00
C PRO A 187 3.29 -16.35 14.46
N ASP A 188 2.87 -16.23 13.22
CA ASP A 188 1.81 -17.08 12.61
C ASP A 188 2.22 -18.54 12.39
N GLY A 189 3.40 -18.95 12.86
CA GLY A 189 3.78 -20.36 12.91
C GLY A 189 3.86 -21.09 11.57
N ALA A 190 3.64 -20.39 10.47
CA ALA A 190 3.70 -20.96 9.13
C ALA A 190 5.11 -21.40 8.72
N HIS A 191 6.13 -20.92 9.41
CA HIS A 191 7.50 -21.38 9.23
C HIS A 191 8.01 -22.04 10.51
N PRO A 192 8.02 -23.38 10.59
CA PRO A 192 8.72 -24.06 11.65
C PRO A 192 10.16 -23.52 11.69
N TYR A 193 10.68 -23.25 12.89
CA TYR A 193 12.07 -22.86 13.09
C TYR A 193 12.98 -23.72 12.22
N VAL A 194 13.38 -23.17 11.09
CA VAL A 194 14.33 -23.84 10.20
C VAL A 194 15.70 -23.39 10.71
N GLY A 195 16.38 -24.27 11.41
CA GLY A 195 17.77 -24.05 11.80
C GLY A 195 18.58 -23.61 10.58
N TYR A 196 19.60 -22.78 10.78
CA TYR A 196 20.45 -22.25 9.72
C TYR A 196 20.82 -23.34 8.70
N GLN A 197 20.22 -23.26 7.52
CA GLN A 197 20.47 -24.17 6.41
C GLN A 197 21.05 -23.36 5.25
N PRO A 198 22.39 -23.30 5.12
CA PRO A 198 23.07 -22.47 4.11
C PRO A 198 22.63 -22.71 2.68
N TYR A 199 22.18 -23.94 2.37
CA TYR A 199 21.78 -24.29 1.02
C TYR A 199 20.44 -23.67 0.59
N HIS A 200 19.56 -23.28 1.54
CA HIS A 200 18.33 -22.56 1.20
C HIS A 200 18.61 -21.15 0.65
N ALA A 201 19.71 -20.53 1.05
CA ALA A 201 20.14 -19.25 0.49
C ALA A 201 20.60 -19.38 -0.99
N LEU A 202 20.88 -20.58 -1.44
CA LEU A 202 21.33 -20.86 -2.82
C LEU A 202 20.20 -21.32 -3.74
N LYS A 203 19.02 -21.63 -3.19
CA LYS A 203 17.81 -21.92 -3.96
C LYS A 203 17.08 -20.60 -4.24
N ARG A 204 17.31 -20.04 -5.40
CA ARG A 204 16.55 -18.92 -5.97
C ARG A 204 15.85 -19.38 -7.20
#